data_09d8702e813a3cfb5d917ddec37333a7
#
_entry.id   09d8702e813a3cfb5d917ddec37333a7
#
_cell.length_a   1.000
_cell.length_b   1.000
_cell.length_c   1.000
_cell.angle_alpha   90.00
_cell.angle_beta   90.00
_cell.angle_gamma   90.00
#
_symmetry.space_group_name_H-M   'P 1'
#
loop_
_entity.id
_entity.type
_entity.pdbx_description
1 polymer ?
#
loop_
_entity_poly.entity_id
_entity_poly.type
_entity_poly.pdbx_seq_one_letter_code
_entity_poly.pdbx_strand_id
1 'polypeptide(L)'
;MKRIIAFFIFLCAITIHATAQGWIGTWATAPQTVVKSFMPYNNNMSNRSVRQVVKVSIGGDMIRLKLSNIYSTEPVVIRSIYIAHAKDSFAIDPKSAKYLKFGNQYKVTIPAGKSITSDALPYDLKPLQRLAITINYTSAPTVPTVHMGSRT
;
A
#
# COMPACT_ATOMS: atom_id res chain seq x y z
N MET A 1 -11.51 0.78 -55.67
CA MET A 1 -11.17 -0.41 -54.92
C MET A 1 -9.79 -0.28 -54.23
N LYS A 2 -8.70 -0.01 -54.93
CA LYS A 2 -7.33 0.09 -54.30
C LYS A 2 -7.22 1.14 -53.16
N ARG A 3 -7.91 2.27 -53.25
CA ARG A 3 -7.90 3.33 -52.21
C ARG A 3 -8.66 2.95 -50.94
N ILE A 4 -9.73 2.14 -51.10
CA ILE A 4 -10.52 1.64 -49.93
C ILE A 4 -9.74 0.58 -49.18
N ILE A 5 -9.03 -0.31 -49.89
CA ILE A 5 -8.16 -1.33 -49.29
C ILE A 5 -7.02 -0.70 -48.52
N ALA A 6 -6.38 0.36 -49.04
CA ALA A 6 -5.33 1.09 -48.36
C ALA A 6 -5.82 1.77 -47.08
N PHE A 7 -7.06 2.28 -47.06
CA PHE A 7 -7.67 2.88 -45.90
C PHE A 7 -7.96 1.84 -44.80
N PHE A 8 -8.43 0.64 -45.18
CA PHE A 8 -8.66 -0.47 -44.25
C PHE A 8 -7.34 -1.01 -43.65
N ILE A 9 -6.29 -1.10 -44.46
CA ILE A 9 -4.96 -1.53 -43.96
C ILE A 9 -4.38 -0.50 -42.98
N PHE A 10 -4.57 0.80 -43.23
CA PHE A 10 -4.13 1.87 -42.31
C PHE A 10 -4.95 1.88 -41.04
N LEU A 11 -6.25 1.58 -41.07
CA LEU A 11 -7.10 1.49 -39.89
C LEU A 11 -6.76 0.28 -39.01
N CYS A 12 -6.36 -0.86 -39.59
CA CYS A 12 -5.90 -2.04 -38.86
C CYS A 12 -4.51 -1.86 -38.22
N ALA A 13 -3.68 -0.93 -38.71
CA ALA A 13 -2.36 -0.65 -38.13
C ALA A 13 -2.42 0.16 -36.83
N ILE A 14 -3.60 0.73 -36.51
CA ILE A 14 -3.84 1.46 -35.26
C ILE A 14 -4.48 0.54 -34.19
N THR A 15 -4.14 -0.73 -34.17
CA THR A 15 -4.42 -1.56 -33.01
C THR A 15 -3.47 -1.11 -31.88
N ILE A 16 -3.88 -0.09 -31.14
CA ILE A 16 -3.26 0.29 -29.90
C ILE A 16 -3.32 -0.94 -29.01
N HIS A 17 -2.18 -1.57 -28.77
CA HIS A 17 -2.06 -2.58 -27.71
C HIS A 17 -2.30 -1.87 -26.39
N ALA A 18 -3.55 -1.75 -25.97
CA ALA A 18 -3.90 -1.41 -24.61
C ALA A 18 -3.42 -2.57 -23.75
N THR A 19 -2.17 -2.52 -23.31
CA THR A 19 -1.68 -3.39 -22.25
C THR A 19 -2.52 -3.02 -21.01
N ALA A 20 -3.48 -3.88 -20.68
CA ALA A 20 -4.20 -3.75 -19.44
C ALA A 20 -3.16 -3.81 -18.32
N GLN A 21 -2.88 -2.67 -17.71
CA GLN A 21 -1.95 -2.56 -16.58
C GLN A 21 -2.63 -3.18 -15.37
N GLY A 22 -2.55 -4.52 -15.26
CA GLY A 22 -3.14 -5.28 -14.17
C GLY A 22 -2.32 -5.09 -12.90
N TRP A 23 -2.98 -4.73 -11.78
CA TRP A 23 -2.37 -4.76 -10.45
C TRP A 23 -2.35 -6.18 -9.92
N ILE A 24 -1.16 -6.65 -9.53
CA ILE A 24 -0.97 -8.00 -8.99
C ILE A 24 -0.58 -7.87 -7.52
N GLY A 25 -1.22 -8.66 -6.66
CA GLY A 25 -0.87 -8.70 -5.24
C GLY A 25 0.51 -9.33 -5.04
N THR A 26 1.45 -8.58 -4.45
CA THR A 26 2.79 -9.07 -4.12
C THR A 26 2.95 -9.46 -2.65
N TRP A 27 2.08 -8.95 -1.80
CA TRP A 27 1.95 -9.30 -0.39
C TRP A 27 0.53 -9.01 0.09
N ALA A 28 0.00 -9.89 0.91
CA ALA A 28 -1.31 -9.69 1.53
C ALA A 28 -1.37 -10.39 2.89
N THR A 29 -2.30 -9.94 3.72
CA THR A 29 -2.62 -10.56 5.01
C THR A 29 -4.12 -10.50 5.26
N ALA A 30 -4.63 -11.44 6.06
CA ALA A 30 -6.01 -11.44 6.51
C ALA A 30 -6.18 -10.43 7.65
N PRO A 31 -7.00 -9.36 7.48
CA PRO A 31 -7.28 -8.44 8.56
C PRO A 31 -8.19 -9.09 9.59
N GLN A 32 -8.03 -8.69 10.86
CA GLN A 32 -8.88 -9.14 11.96
C GLN A 32 -8.97 -8.06 13.04
N THR A 33 -9.89 -8.24 13.99
CA THR A 33 -9.97 -7.39 15.17
C THR A 33 -8.79 -7.64 16.11
N VAL A 34 -8.37 -6.63 16.86
CA VAL A 34 -7.29 -6.77 17.83
C VAL A 34 -7.80 -7.47 19.09
N VAL A 35 -6.95 -8.33 19.66
CA VAL A 35 -7.13 -8.81 21.03
C VAL A 35 -6.55 -7.79 21.99
N LYS A 36 -7.34 -7.29 22.93
CA LYS A 36 -6.99 -6.17 23.81
C LYS A 36 -5.64 -6.33 24.54
N SER A 37 -5.30 -7.55 24.96
CA SER A 37 -4.03 -7.86 25.63
C SER A 37 -2.79 -7.71 24.72
N PHE A 38 -2.98 -7.60 23.41
CA PHE A 38 -1.89 -7.40 22.45
C PHE A 38 -1.76 -5.96 21.95
N MET A 39 -2.59 -5.05 22.47
CA MET A 39 -2.45 -3.64 22.15
C MET A 39 -1.17 -3.07 22.80
N PRO A 40 -0.36 -2.32 22.03
CA PRO A 40 0.81 -1.66 22.60
C PRO A 40 0.39 -0.49 23.51
N TYR A 41 1.18 -0.24 24.50
CA TYR A 41 1.20 0.93 25.40
C TYR A 41 -0.17 1.61 25.64
N ASN A 42 -0.78 1.35 26.80
CA ASN A 42 -2.04 1.96 27.25
C ASN A 42 -3.18 1.87 26.21
N ASN A 43 -3.16 0.86 25.35
CA ASN A 43 -4.14 0.64 24.27
C ASN A 43 -4.28 1.84 23.32
N ASN A 44 -3.26 2.67 23.16
CA ASN A 44 -3.33 3.86 22.32
C ASN A 44 -2.15 3.94 21.35
N MET A 45 -2.47 3.96 20.07
CA MET A 45 -1.51 4.14 18.97
C MET A 45 -1.51 5.56 18.40
N SER A 46 -2.34 6.48 18.92
CA SER A 46 -2.38 7.87 18.45
C SER A 46 -1.04 8.58 18.71
N ASN A 47 -0.65 9.45 17.79
CA ASN A 47 0.62 10.18 17.80
C ASN A 47 1.86 9.28 17.83
N ARG A 48 1.75 8.06 17.26
CA ARG A 48 2.85 7.09 17.20
C ARG A 48 3.15 6.72 15.76
N SER A 49 4.34 6.17 15.55
CA SER A 49 4.75 5.58 14.28
C SER A 49 4.88 4.07 14.45
N VAL A 50 4.34 3.33 13.48
CA VAL A 50 4.48 1.88 13.41
C VAL A 50 5.23 1.54 12.14
N ARG A 51 6.23 0.68 12.26
CA ARG A 51 6.96 0.12 11.11
C ARG A 51 6.70 -1.37 11.02
N GLN A 52 6.33 -1.80 9.85
CA GLN A 52 6.17 -3.20 9.49
C GLN A 52 7.14 -3.53 8.36
N VAL A 53 7.76 -4.69 8.42
CA VAL A 53 8.61 -5.20 7.34
C VAL A 53 7.90 -6.38 6.70
N VAL A 54 7.70 -6.29 5.39
CA VAL A 54 7.08 -7.34 4.60
C VAL A 54 8.05 -7.85 3.56
N LYS A 55 7.98 -9.15 3.23
CA LYS A 55 8.73 -9.72 2.13
C LYS A 55 7.79 -9.90 0.94
N VAL A 56 8.04 -9.19 -0.14
CA VAL A 56 7.23 -9.27 -1.35
C VAL A 56 7.58 -10.52 -2.15
N SER A 57 6.61 -11.06 -2.91
CA SER A 57 6.81 -12.25 -3.75
C SER A 57 7.36 -11.89 -5.13
N ILE A 58 6.82 -10.86 -5.74
CA ILE A 58 7.19 -10.38 -7.08
C ILE A 58 7.59 -8.92 -7.03
N GLY A 59 8.35 -8.48 -8.03
CA GLY A 59 8.74 -7.09 -8.22
C GLY A 59 7.82 -6.33 -9.15
N GLY A 60 8.20 -5.08 -9.45
CA GLY A 60 7.50 -4.19 -10.36
C GLY A 60 7.98 -2.75 -10.26
N ASP A 61 7.62 -1.93 -11.23
CA ASP A 61 8.05 -0.54 -11.32
C ASP A 61 7.11 0.43 -10.60
N MET A 62 5.93 -0.04 -10.26
CA MET A 62 4.87 0.73 -9.60
C MET A 62 4.30 -0.08 -8.46
N ILE A 63 4.02 0.59 -7.33
CA ILE A 63 3.33 -0.04 -6.21
C ILE A 63 2.14 0.77 -5.72
N ARG A 64 1.20 0.08 -5.09
CA ARG A 64 0.10 0.63 -4.31
C ARG A 64 0.01 -0.07 -2.96
N LEU A 65 -0.39 0.67 -1.95
CA LEU A 65 -0.67 0.13 -0.62
C LEU A 65 -2.16 0.22 -0.34
N LYS A 66 -2.79 -0.93 -0.05
CA LYS A 66 -4.18 -0.97 0.43
C LYS A 66 -4.16 -1.09 1.95
N LEU A 67 -4.81 -0.14 2.63
CA LEU A 67 -5.00 -0.12 4.07
C LEU A 67 -6.44 -0.44 4.43
N SER A 68 -6.64 -1.12 5.54
CA SER A 68 -7.95 -1.57 6.00
C SER A 68 -8.24 -1.10 7.42
N ASN A 69 -9.45 -0.59 7.63
CA ASN A 69 -10.03 -0.24 8.92
C ASN A 69 -11.40 -0.93 9.12
N ILE A 70 -11.56 -2.14 8.51
CA ILE A 70 -12.86 -2.81 8.36
C ILE A 70 -13.44 -3.32 9.68
N TYR A 71 -12.60 -3.62 10.66
CA TYR A 71 -13.04 -4.13 11.97
C TYR A 71 -13.12 -3.05 13.05
N SER A 72 -12.81 -1.79 12.70
CA SER A 72 -12.90 -0.69 13.64
C SER A 72 -14.24 0.03 13.53
N THR A 73 -14.74 0.51 14.66
CA THR A 73 -15.92 1.37 14.78
C THR A 73 -15.57 2.86 14.78
N GLU A 74 -14.27 3.18 14.78
CA GLU A 74 -13.76 4.55 14.80
C GLU A 74 -12.90 4.81 13.56
N PRO A 75 -12.81 6.07 13.07
CA PRO A 75 -11.90 6.42 11.99
C PRO A 75 -10.45 6.36 12.44
N VAL A 76 -9.55 6.05 11.52
CA VAL A 76 -8.11 6.23 11.71
C VAL A 76 -7.62 7.41 10.90
N VAL A 77 -6.81 8.28 11.52
CA VAL A 77 -6.18 9.43 10.86
C VAL A 77 -4.69 9.21 10.78
N ILE A 78 -4.18 9.10 9.56
CA ILE A 78 -2.77 8.89 9.27
C ILE A 78 -2.20 10.19 8.72
N ARG A 79 -1.11 10.68 9.31
CA ARG A 79 -0.43 11.89 8.88
C ARG A 79 0.38 11.66 7.62
N SER A 80 1.08 10.54 7.54
CA SER A 80 1.88 10.15 6.38
C SER A 80 2.25 8.68 6.45
N ILE A 81 2.53 8.11 5.29
CA ILE A 81 3.08 6.76 5.14
C ILE A 81 4.27 6.85 4.20
N TYR A 82 5.34 6.17 4.52
CA TYR A 82 6.42 5.96 3.58
C TYR A 82 6.89 4.52 3.56
N ILE A 83 7.46 4.13 2.47
CA ILE A 83 8.07 2.83 2.23
C ILE A 83 9.55 3.00 1.96
N ALA A 84 10.35 2.00 2.34
CA ALA A 84 11.78 1.98 2.08
C ALA A 84 12.27 0.53 2.00
N HIS A 85 13.44 0.31 1.41
CA HIS A 85 14.11 -0.98 1.51
C HIS A 85 14.49 -1.26 2.96
N ALA A 86 14.09 -2.41 3.49
CA ALA A 86 14.52 -2.85 4.82
C ALA A 86 15.94 -3.43 4.73
N LYS A 87 16.83 -2.95 5.62
CA LYS A 87 18.19 -3.51 5.78
C LYS A 87 18.16 -4.71 6.73
N ASP A 88 17.45 -4.56 7.83
CA ASP A 88 17.25 -5.61 8.83
C ASP A 88 15.81 -5.56 9.40
N SER A 89 15.59 -5.97 10.65
CA SER A 89 14.29 -6.01 11.29
C SER A 89 13.66 -4.61 11.49
N PHE A 90 14.46 -3.55 11.61
CA PHE A 90 13.94 -2.19 11.88
C PHE A 90 14.66 -1.08 11.11
N ALA A 91 15.89 -1.30 10.65
CA ALA A 91 16.65 -0.32 9.89
C ALA A 91 16.23 -0.30 8.40
N ILE A 92 16.28 0.87 7.81
CA ILE A 92 15.95 1.09 6.41
C ILE A 92 17.13 1.69 5.65
N ASP A 93 17.09 1.60 4.33
CA ASP A 93 17.90 2.44 3.46
C ASP A 93 17.17 3.79 3.24
N PRO A 94 17.66 4.90 3.82
CA PRO A 94 17.00 6.20 3.70
C PRO A 94 16.90 6.70 2.26
N LYS A 95 17.84 6.31 1.39
CA LYS A 95 17.87 6.73 -0.02
C LYS A 95 16.71 6.13 -0.84
N SER A 96 16.18 4.99 -0.38
CA SER A 96 15.04 4.32 -1.02
C SER A 96 13.69 4.81 -0.50
N ALA A 97 13.68 5.69 0.51
CA ALA A 97 12.43 6.12 1.15
C ALA A 97 11.57 6.98 0.22
N LYS A 98 10.31 6.57 0.03
CA LYS A 98 9.32 7.32 -0.74
C LYS A 98 7.99 7.39 0.01
N TYR A 99 7.39 8.57 0.02
CA TYR A 99 6.08 8.79 0.64
C TYR A 99 4.95 8.38 -0.28
N LEU A 100 3.96 7.70 0.28
CA LEU A 100 2.70 7.38 -0.39
C LEU A 100 1.73 8.56 -0.30
N LYS A 101 0.92 8.71 -1.33
CA LYS A 101 -0.17 9.69 -1.39
C LYS A 101 -1.52 8.99 -1.55
N PHE A 102 -2.57 9.70 -1.17
CA PHE A 102 -3.96 9.29 -1.27
C PHE A 102 -4.77 10.47 -1.83
N GLY A 103 -5.13 10.42 -3.11
CA GLY A 103 -5.71 11.57 -3.82
C GLY A 103 -4.77 12.78 -3.80
N ASN A 104 -3.49 12.58 -4.08
CA ASN A 104 -2.40 13.58 -4.04
C ASN A 104 -2.07 14.16 -2.64
N GLN A 105 -2.68 13.67 -1.56
CA GLN A 105 -2.42 14.11 -0.19
C GLN A 105 -1.60 13.07 0.58
N TYR A 106 -0.69 13.51 1.46
CA TYR A 106 0.03 12.61 2.37
C TYR A 106 -0.82 12.17 3.56
N LYS A 107 -1.67 13.07 4.05
CA LYS A 107 -2.61 12.79 5.13
C LYS A 107 -3.83 12.07 4.58
N VAL A 108 -4.29 11.05 5.29
CA VAL A 108 -5.50 10.31 4.94
C VAL A 108 -6.32 9.95 6.18
N THR A 109 -7.63 10.02 6.04
CA THR A 109 -8.58 9.48 7.04
C THR A 109 -9.28 8.28 6.44
N ILE A 110 -9.22 7.14 7.12
CA ILE A 110 -9.95 5.93 6.73
C ILE A 110 -11.14 5.80 7.68
N PRO A 111 -12.38 5.94 7.19
CA PRO A 111 -13.56 5.80 8.03
C PRO A 111 -13.66 4.41 8.66
N ALA A 112 -14.44 4.30 9.72
CA ALA A 112 -14.81 3.03 10.33
C ALA A 112 -15.40 2.07 9.27
N GLY A 113 -15.02 0.81 9.31
CA GLY A 113 -15.51 -0.21 8.41
C GLY A 113 -15.08 -0.07 6.94
N LYS A 114 -14.09 0.78 6.62
CA LYS A 114 -13.66 1.05 5.24
C LYS A 114 -12.20 0.67 5.00
N SER A 115 -11.85 0.61 3.74
CA SER A 115 -10.47 0.46 3.26
C SER A 115 -10.16 1.57 2.25
N ILE A 116 -8.88 1.86 2.07
CA ILE A 116 -8.39 2.82 1.08
C ILE A 116 -7.16 2.28 0.38
N THR A 117 -6.97 2.66 -0.87
CA THR A 117 -5.78 2.33 -1.65
C THR A 117 -5.03 3.61 -1.99
N SER A 118 -3.71 3.59 -1.86
CA SER A 118 -2.86 4.73 -2.22
C SER A 118 -2.89 5.00 -3.72
N ASP A 119 -2.47 6.19 -4.09
CA ASP A 119 -2.10 6.50 -5.47
C ASP A 119 -0.95 5.56 -5.90
N ALA A 120 -0.79 5.37 -7.20
CA ALA A 120 0.33 4.63 -7.76
C ALA A 120 1.64 5.37 -7.48
N LEU A 121 2.64 4.66 -6.97
CA LEU A 121 3.95 5.20 -6.66
C LEU A 121 5.00 4.51 -7.51
N PRO A 122 5.80 5.26 -8.32
CA PRO A 122 6.96 4.69 -9.00
C PRO A 122 7.99 4.20 -7.97
N TYR A 123 8.24 2.89 -7.99
CA TYR A 123 9.13 2.23 -7.03
C TYR A 123 9.75 0.99 -7.64
N ASP A 124 11.06 0.96 -7.76
CA ASP A 124 11.80 -0.20 -8.29
C ASP A 124 11.81 -1.31 -7.23
N LEU A 125 10.79 -2.15 -7.26
CA LEU A 125 10.60 -3.27 -6.34
C LEU A 125 11.18 -4.54 -6.96
N LYS A 126 12.10 -5.18 -6.27
CA LYS A 126 12.68 -6.46 -6.72
C LYS A 126 11.90 -7.65 -6.14
N PRO A 127 11.83 -8.79 -6.84
CA PRO A 127 11.27 -10.01 -6.28
C PRO A 127 11.94 -10.40 -4.97
N LEU A 128 11.17 -10.91 -4.01
CA LEU A 128 11.61 -11.35 -2.69
C LEU A 128 12.26 -10.26 -1.82
N GLN A 129 12.16 -9.01 -2.22
CA GLN A 129 12.69 -7.88 -1.47
C GLN A 129 11.94 -7.69 -0.15
N ARG A 130 12.66 -7.26 0.88
CA ARG A 130 12.07 -6.81 2.15
C ARG A 130 11.77 -5.32 2.06
N LEU A 131 10.52 -4.97 2.28
CA LEU A 131 10.01 -3.61 2.24
C LEU A 131 9.54 -3.19 3.63
N ALA A 132 10.08 -2.09 4.13
CA ALA A 132 9.63 -1.47 5.37
C ALA A 132 8.52 -0.46 5.06
N ILE A 133 7.39 -0.61 5.71
CA ILE A 133 6.23 0.29 5.63
C ILE A 133 6.13 1.01 6.96
N THR A 134 6.31 2.33 6.97
CA THR A 134 6.21 3.14 8.18
C THR A 134 4.96 4.02 8.11
N ILE A 135 4.07 3.84 9.07
CA ILE A 135 2.80 4.56 9.19
C ILE A 135 2.88 5.50 10.38
N ASN A 136 2.67 6.79 10.15
CA ASN A 136 2.67 7.83 11.18
C ASN A 136 1.23 8.22 11.50
N TYR A 137 0.74 7.79 12.65
CA TYR A 137 -0.63 8.07 13.08
C TYR A 137 -0.75 9.46 13.71
N THR A 138 -1.84 10.16 13.41
CA THR A 138 -2.34 11.30 14.20
C THR A 138 -3.33 10.79 15.23
N SER A 139 -4.29 9.96 14.80
CA SER A 139 -5.30 9.34 15.65
C SER A 139 -5.50 7.90 15.22
N ALA A 140 -5.57 7.01 16.17
CA ALA A 140 -5.84 5.60 15.93
C ALA A 140 -7.05 5.15 16.76
N PRO A 141 -7.86 4.21 16.23
CA PRO A 141 -9.00 3.64 16.95
C PRO A 141 -8.56 2.93 18.23
N THR A 142 -9.46 2.88 19.21
CA THR A 142 -9.27 2.08 20.44
C THR A 142 -9.24 0.59 20.11
N VAL A 143 -9.99 0.17 19.08
CA VAL A 143 -10.00 -1.20 18.56
C VAL A 143 -9.61 -1.15 17.08
N PRO A 144 -8.31 -1.20 16.77
CA PRO A 144 -7.84 -1.14 15.40
C PRO A 144 -8.04 -2.45 14.64
N THR A 145 -8.09 -2.34 13.33
CA THR A 145 -7.91 -3.49 12.44
C THR A 145 -6.44 -3.86 12.39
N VAL A 146 -6.14 -5.11 12.65
CA VAL A 146 -4.76 -5.64 12.71
C VAL A 146 -4.63 -6.93 11.91
N HIS A 147 -3.40 -7.42 11.77
CA HIS A 147 -3.12 -8.82 11.44
C HIS A 147 -2.27 -9.41 12.56
N MET A 148 -2.83 -10.39 13.25
CA MET A 148 -2.18 -11.05 14.38
C MET A 148 -1.19 -12.10 13.87
N GLY A 149 -0.14 -12.35 14.68
CA GLY A 149 0.84 -13.40 14.39
C GLY A 149 1.89 -13.04 13.34
N SER A 150 1.90 -11.82 12.80
CA SER A 150 3.03 -11.37 12.00
C SER A 150 4.26 -11.20 12.91
N ARG A 151 5.28 -12.00 12.66
CA ARG A 151 6.61 -11.78 13.23
C ARG A 151 7.46 -11.09 12.17
N THR A 152 8.02 -9.97 12.52
CA THR A 152 9.02 -9.26 11.71
C THR A 152 10.39 -9.50 12.32
#